data_89f0c5a613307f2455749468f3b948a5
#
_entry.id   89f0c5a613307f2455749468f3b948a5
#
_cell.length_a   1.000
_cell.length_b   1.000
_cell.length_c   1.000
_cell.angle_alpha   90.00
_cell.angle_beta   90.00
_cell.angle_gamma   90.00
#
_symmetry.space_group_name_H-M   'P 1'
#
loop_
_entity.id
_entity.type
_entity.pdbx_description
1 polymer ?
#
loop_
_entity_poly.entity_id
_entity_poly.type
_entity_poly.pdbx_seq_one_letter_code
_entity_poly.pdbx_strand_id
1 'polypeptide(L)'
;MASICXIGRTFIMPGQQQRKKSVRQKLNAIELEFKGKNVLLVDDSIVRGTTCNEIIQMAREAGAKKVYFASAAPAVQFPNVYGIDMPSATELIAHGRTVDEVCTLIGADWLVYQDLEDLVNCSREGNKGTLGFDCSVFNGDYPTGDVDQAYLERIEALRNDDAQSRSRARVLAEGTVVGIHNDVS
;
A
#
# COMPACT_ATOMS: atom_id res chain seq x y z
N MET A 1 3.66 -16.76 19.57
CA MET A 1 3.77 -15.59 18.69
C MET A 1 4.04 -16.10 17.27
N ALA A 2 3.09 -15.98 16.36
CA ALA A 2 3.27 -16.45 14.98
C ALA A 2 3.61 -15.26 14.10
N SER A 3 4.77 -15.29 13.45
CA SER A 3 5.20 -14.28 12.49
C SER A 3 4.89 -14.76 11.09
N ILE A 4 4.19 -13.97 10.31
CA ILE A 4 3.87 -14.28 8.91
C ILE A 4 4.59 -13.28 8.01
N CYS A 5 5.45 -13.82 7.17
CA CYS A 5 6.12 -13.05 6.15
C CYS A 5 5.33 -13.13 4.84
N UNK A 6 4.83 -12.13 4.33
CA UNK A 6 4.29 -12.14 3.41
C UNK A 6 4.82 -12.63 2.47
N ILE A 7 4.56 -13.39 1.95
CA ILE A 7 5.16 -14.16 0.88
C ILE A 7 4.53 -13.83 -0.47
N GLY A 8 5.25 -13.15 -1.26
CA GLY A 8 5.03 -13.03 -2.69
C GLY A 8 4.15 -11.86 -3.12
N ARG A 9 4.46 -11.31 -4.28
CA ARG A 9 3.76 -10.19 -4.93
C ARG A 9 2.36 -10.60 -5.41
N THR A 10 1.38 -10.58 -4.51
CA THR A 10 -0.04 -10.77 -4.87
C THR A 10 -0.67 -9.51 -5.48
N PHE A 11 0.06 -8.40 -5.49
CA PHE A 11 -0.44 -7.07 -5.89
C PHE A 11 -0.61 -6.88 -7.40
N ILE A 12 -0.02 -7.74 -8.21
CA ILE A 12 0.03 -7.58 -9.67
C ILE A 12 -1.12 -8.33 -10.38
N MET A 13 -1.92 -9.10 -9.65
CA MET A 13 -3.03 -9.85 -10.26
C MET A 13 -4.25 -8.95 -10.53
N PRO A 14 -4.76 -8.91 -11.77
CA PRO A 14 -6.01 -8.20 -12.06
C PRO A 14 -7.20 -8.95 -11.44
N GLY A 15 -8.07 -8.19 -10.80
CA GLY A 15 -9.32 -8.71 -10.24
C GLY A 15 -9.28 -8.96 -8.74
N GLN A 16 -10.16 -8.24 -8.03
CA GLN A 16 -10.30 -8.30 -6.58
C GLN A 16 -10.68 -9.70 -6.07
N GLN A 17 -11.49 -10.42 -6.82
CA GLN A 17 -11.93 -11.78 -6.46
C GLN A 17 -10.80 -12.82 -6.57
N GLN A 18 -9.95 -12.69 -7.59
CA GLN A 18 -8.80 -13.61 -7.76
C GLN A 18 -7.74 -13.38 -6.68
N ARG A 19 -7.53 -12.12 -6.28
CA ARG A 19 -6.64 -11.79 -5.16
C ARG A 19 -7.14 -12.41 -3.86
N LYS A 20 -8.43 -12.24 -3.54
CA LYS A 20 -9.07 -12.84 -2.35
C LYS A 20 -8.94 -14.37 -2.34
N LYS A 21 -9.12 -15.03 -3.49
CA LYS A 21 -9.00 -16.49 -3.61
C LYS A 21 -7.56 -16.97 -3.40
N SER A 22 -6.58 -16.28 -4.00
CA SER A 22 -5.14 -16.60 -3.86
C SER A 22 -4.65 -16.43 -2.42
N VAL A 23 -5.07 -15.36 -1.77
CA VAL A 23 -4.68 -15.09 -0.38
C VAL A 23 -5.40 -16.05 0.57
N ARG A 24 -6.68 -16.39 0.31
CA ARG A 24 -7.42 -17.41 1.08
C ARG A 24 -6.76 -18.79 0.99
N GLN A 25 -6.30 -19.20 -0.18
CA GLN A 25 -5.58 -20.47 -0.34
C GLN A 25 -4.28 -20.51 0.45
N LYS A 26 -3.57 -19.39 0.54
CA LYS A 26 -2.34 -19.27 1.32
C LYS A 26 -2.62 -19.23 2.84
N LEU A 27 -3.75 -18.69 3.26
CA LEU A 27 -4.11 -18.56 4.68
C LEU A 27 -4.91 -19.75 5.23
N ASN A 28 -5.49 -20.63 4.38
CA ASN A 28 -6.18 -21.83 4.85
C ASN A 28 -5.26 -22.76 5.68
N ALA A 29 -3.96 -22.77 5.37
CA ALA A 29 -2.98 -23.50 6.16
C ALA A 29 -2.69 -22.85 7.52
N ILE A 30 -3.21 -21.65 7.77
CA ILE A 30 -2.85 -20.82 8.92
C ILE A 30 -4.01 -20.71 9.92
N GLU A 31 -5.21 -21.24 9.61
CA GLU A 31 -6.36 -21.20 10.53
C GLU A 31 -6.02 -21.74 11.92
N LEU A 32 -5.34 -22.88 11.98
CA LEU A 32 -4.89 -23.49 13.25
C LEU A 32 -3.92 -22.60 14.03
N GLU A 33 -3.14 -21.78 13.33
CA GLU A 33 -2.19 -20.86 13.95
C GLU A 33 -2.85 -19.57 14.43
N PHE A 34 -3.99 -19.18 13.85
CA PHE A 34 -4.68 -17.92 14.18
C PHE A 34 -5.79 -18.09 15.20
N LYS A 35 -6.51 -19.20 15.15
CA LYS A 35 -7.72 -19.42 15.95
C LYS A 35 -7.47 -19.25 17.44
N GLY A 36 -8.16 -18.29 18.03
CA GLY A 36 -8.11 -18.01 19.47
C GLY A 36 -6.86 -17.25 19.92
N LYS A 37 -6.00 -16.81 19.01
CA LYS A 37 -4.74 -16.14 19.34
C LYS A 37 -4.77 -14.64 19.07
N ASN A 38 -3.88 -13.91 19.72
CA ASN A 38 -3.54 -12.53 19.36
C ASN A 38 -2.41 -12.62 18.32
N VAL A 39 -2.62 -12.02 17.17
CA VAL A 39 -1.74 -12.12 15.99
C VAL A 39 -1.06 -10.77 15.75
N LEU A 40 0.24 -10.78 15.54
CA LEU A 40 0.98 -9.62 15.03
C LEU A 40 1.34 -9.89 13.56
N LEU A 41 0.82 -9.07 12.68
CA LEU A 41 1.18 -9.05 11.26
C LEU A 41 2.29 -8.02 11.07
N VAL A 42 3.33 -8.41 10.34
CA VAL A 42 4.46 -7.52 10.01
C VAL A 42 4.56 -7.44 8.49
N ASP A 43 4.58 -6.22 7.96
CA ASP A 43 4.72 -5.98 6.53
C ASP A 43 5.79 -4.92 6.27
N ASP A 44 6.27 -4.81 5.04
CA ASP A 44 7.32 -3.85 4.67
C ASP A 44 6.83 -2.41 4.77
N SER A 45 5.62 -2.12 4.31
CA SER A 45 5.08 -0.76 4.30
C SER A 45 3.56 -0.75 4.15
N ILE A 46 2.93 0.34 4.54
CA ILE A 46 1.49 0.59 4.32
C ILE A 46 1.37 1.79 3.37
N VAL A 47 0.85 1.57 2.17
CA VAL A 47 0.70 2.63 1.16
C VAL A 47 -0.77 3.05 1.07
N ARG A 48 -1.64 2.25 0.42
CA ARG A 48 -3.09 2.52 0.33
C ARG A 48 -3.91 1.92 1.46
N GLY A 49 -3.35 0.95 2.19
CA GLY A 49 -4.03 0.26 3.28
C GLY A 49 -5.00 -0.85 2.84
N THR A 50 -5.35 -0.95 1.55
CA THR A 50 -6.31 -1.94 1.06
C THR A 50 -5.84 -3.37 1.31
N THR A 51 -4.58 -3.66 1.04
CA THR A 51 -3.97 -4.97 1.27
C THR A 51 -3.94 -5.31 2.76
N CYS A 52 -3.54 -4.35 3.59
CA CYS A 52 -3.51 -4.53 5.06
C CYS A 52 -4.90 -4.87 5.58
N ASN A 53 -5.92 -4.12 5.16
CA ASN A 53 -7.32 -4.36 5.53
C ASN A 53 -7.76 -5.78 5.14
N GLU A 54 -7.47 -6.22 3.90
CA GLU A 54 -7.81 -7.56 3.43
C GLU A 54 -7.12 -8.65 4.26
N ILE A 55 -5.83 -8.50 4.55
CA ILE A 55 -5.06 -9.48 5.35
C ILE A 55 -5.57 -9.52 6.80
N ILE A 56 -5.87 -8.35 7.38
CA ILE A 56 -6.42 -8.25 8.74
C ILE A 56 -7.79 -8.94 8.81
N GLN A 57 -8.66 -8.66 7.83
CA GLN A 57 -9.98 -9.29 7.75
C GLN A 57 -9.84 -10.81 7.67
N MET A 58 -8.93 -11.32 6.85
CA MET A 58 -8.70 -12.77 6.74
C MET A 58 -8.19 -13.38 8.04
N ALA A 59 -7.30 -12.68 8.77
CA ALA A 59 -6.83 -13.14 10.08
C ALA A 59 -8.02 -13.24 11.06
N ARG A 60 -8.95 -12.28 11.03
CA ARG A 60 -10.16 -12.32 11.85
C ARG A 60 -11.09 -13.46 11.45
N GLU A 61 -11.29 -13.68 10.14
CA GLU A 61 -12.09 -14.79 9.60
C GLU A 61 -11.50 -16.16 10.00
N ALA A 62 -10.17 -16.24 10.11
CA ALA A 62 -9.45 -17.43 10.61
C ALA A 62 -9.53 -17.57 12.14
N GLY A 63 -10.24 -16.68 12.84
CA GLY A 63 -10.52 -16.78 14.26
C GLY A 63 -9.52 -16.12 15.19
N ALA A 64 -8.71 -15.19 14.69
CA ALA A 64 -7.82 -14.38 15.55
C ALA A 64 -8.66 -13.56 16.54
N LYS A 65 -8.24 -13.52 17.80
CA LYS A 65 -8.90 -12.70 18.85
C LYS A 65 -8.58 -11.22 18.68
N LYS A 66 -7.31 -10.90 18.44
CA LYS A 66 -6.83 -9.56 18.16
C LYS A 66 -5.82 -9.61 17.03
N VAL A 67 -5.83 -8.57 16.20
CA VAL A 67 -4.89 -8.43 15.10
C VAL A 67 -4.15 -7.10 15.25
N TYR A 68 -2.87 -7.20 15.52
CA TYR A 68 -1.93 -6.09 15.60
C TYR A 68 -1.17 -5.99 14.28
N PHE A 69 -0.80 -4.79 13.88
CA PHE A 69 -0.06 -4.58 12.63
C PHE A 69 1.20 -3.76 12.88
N ALA A 70 2.32 -4.19 12.33
CA ALA A 70 3.60 -3.46 12.38
C ALA A 70 4.11 -3.24 10.96
N SER A 71 4.40 -1.99 10.64
CA SER A 71 5.06 -1.59 9.38
C SER A 71 6.56 -1.44 9.62
N ALA A 72 7.38 -2.10 8.81
CA ALA A 72 8.84 -1.97 8.86
C ALA A 72 9.32 -0.65 8.22
N ALA A 73 8.43 0.06 7.53
CA ALA A 73 8.69 1.43 7.07
C ALA A 73 7.93 2.43 7.93
N PRO A 74 8.40 3.68 8.04
CA PRO A 74 7.60 4.78 8.56
C PRO A 74 6.33 5.02 7.75
N ALA A 75 5.43 5.84 8.26
CA ALA A 75 4.19 6.20 7.57
C ALA A 75 4.51 6.90 6.23
N VAL A 76 4.03 6.33 5.13
CA VAL A 76 4.21 6.90 3.78
C VAL A 76 3.14 7.98 3.62
N GLN A 77 3.56 9.24 3.69
CA GLN A 77 2.68 10.40 3.73
C GLN A 77 2.74 11.27 2.46
N PHE A 78 3.83 11.18 1.71
CA PHE A 78 4.09 12.07 0.57
C PHE A 78 4.39 11.26 -0.69
N PRO A 79 4.04 11.77 -1.89
CA PRO A 79 4.33 11.05 -3.13
C PRO A 79 5.82 11.09 -3.47
N ASN A 80 6.29 10.06 -4.17
CA ASN A 80 7.64 10.09 -4.76
C ASN A 80 7.59 10.85 -6.09
N VAL A 81 8.60 11.69 -6.34
CA VAL A 81 8.73 12.47 -7.58
C VAL A 81 9.99 12.10 -8.39
N TYR A 82 10.76 11.14 -7.90
CA TYR A 82 12.04 10.74 -8.48
C TYR A 82 11.98 9.43 -9.28
N GLY A 83 10.80 9.11 -9.82
CA GLY A 83 10.63 8.00 -10.76
C GLY A 83 10.09 6.71 -10.17
N ILE A 84 9.84 6.64 -8.87
CA ILE A 84 9.13 5.51 -8.27
C ILE A 84 7.62 5.73 -8.47
N ASP A 85 6.96 4.77 -9.12
CA ASP A 85 5.52 4.85 -9.35
C ASP A 85 4.78 4.65 -8.03
N MET A 86 4.28 5.75 -7.49
CA MET A 86 3.52 5.77 -6.25
C MET A 86 2.14 6.41 -6.46
N PRO A 87 1.17 6.09 -5.61
CA PRO A 87 -0.14 6.73 -5.65
C PRO A 87 -0.04 8.25 -5.42
N SER A 88 -1.10 8.97 -5.80
CA SER A 88 -1.24 10.38 -5.44
C SER A 88 -1.33 10.53 -3.91
N ALA A 89 -1.03 11.71 -3.40
CA ALA A 89 -1.09 12.00 -1.97
C ALA A 89 -2.44 11.60 -1.35
N THR A 90 -3.53 11.88 -2.06
CA THR A 90 -4.89 11.57 -1.59
C THR A 90 -5.17 10.06 -1.47
N GLU A 91 -4.42 9.23 -2.19
CA GLU A 91 -4.54 7.76 -2.12
C GLU A 91 -3.66 7.14 -1.01
N LEU A 92 -2.70 7.89 -0.48
CA LEU A 92 -1.84 7.42 0.62
C LEU A 92 -2.65 7.41 1.92
N ILE A 93 -2.78 6.24 2.54
CA ILE A 93 -3.65 6.10 3.72
C ILE A 93 -3.17 6.95 4.89
N ALA A 94 -1.87 7.19 5.02
CA ALA A 94 -1.30 7.95 6.14
C ALA A 94 -1.24 9.46 5.86
N HIS A 95 -1.54 9.92 4.63
CA HIS A 95 -1.48 11.33 4.29
C HIS A 95 -2.50 12.14 5.10
N GLY A 96 -2.04 13.06 5.93
CA GLY A 96 -2.88 13.92 6.76
C GLY A 96 -3.63 13.18 7.87
N ARG A 97 -3.20 11.97 8.24
CA ARG A 97 -3.87 11.15 9.28
C ARG A 97 -2.92 10.73 10.38
N THR A 98 -3.48 10.61 11.56
CA THR A 98 -2.78 10.06 12.73
C THR A 98 -2.68 8.53 12.63
N VAL A 99 -1.77 7.95 13.41
CA VAL A 99 -1.60 6.48 13.49
C VAL A 99 -2.90 5.80 13.93
N ASP A 100 -3.64 6.40 14.87
CA ASP A 100 -4.90 5.83 15.36
C ASP A 100 -6.00 5.82 14.28
N GLU A 101 -6.05 6.87 13.46
CA GLU A 101 -6.96 6.92 12.32
C GLU A 101 -6.63 5.85 11.28
N VAL A 102 -5.35 5.70 10.95
CA VAL A 102 -4.90 4.64 10.01
C VAL A 102 -5.20 3.26 10.60
N CYS A 103 -4.92 3.04 11.88
CA CYS A 103 -5.22 1.79 12.60
C CYS A 103 -6.70 1.42 12.44
N THR A 104 -7.59 2.40 12.64
CA THR A 104 -9.03 2.22 12.48
C THR A 104 -9.39 1.87 11.03
N LEU A 105 -8.83 2.58 10.07
CA LEU A 105 -9.11 2.40 8.63
C LEU A 105 -8.68 1.01 8.13
N ILE A 106 -7.54 0.50 8.59
CA ILE A 106 -7.08 -0.86 8.20
C ILE A 106 -7.78 -1.96 9.01
N GLY A 107 -8.50 -1.61 10.08
CA GLY A 107 -9.24 -2.56 10.90
C GLY A 107 -8.39 -3.33 11.92
N ALA A 108 -7.22 -2.82 12.27
CA ALA A 108 -6.35 -3.43 13.28
C ALA A 108 -6.76 -3.03 14.69
N ASP A 109 -6.39 -3.86 15.68
CA ASP A 109 -6.56 -3.52 17.10
C ASP A 109 -5.44 -2.61 17.60
N TRP A 110 -4.31 -2.57 16.91
CA TRP A 110 -3.17 -1.71 17.20
C TRP A 110 -2.26 -1.67 16.00
N LEU A 111 -1.64 -0.51 15.79
CA LEU A 111 -0.73 -0.25 14.67
C LEU A 111 0.55 0.40 15.20
N VAL A 112 1.69 -0.04 14.70
CA VAL A 112 2.98 0.64 14.92
C VAL A 112 3.70 0.78 13.58
N TYR A 113 4.27 1.94 13.37
CA TYR A 113 5.18 2.23 12.28
C TYR A 113 6.62 2.24 12.80
N GLN A 114 7.55 1.90 11.94
CA GLN A 114 8.97 2.14 12.17
C GLN A 114 9.21 3.64 12.39
N ASP A 115 10.01 3.98 13.35
CA ASP A 115 10.45 5.37 13.54
C ASP A 115 11.44 5.77 12.44
N LEU A 116 11.28 6.98 11.89
CA LEU A 116 12.12 7.43 10.77
C LEU A 116 13.57 7.64 11.19
N GLU A 117 13.80 8.23 12.35
CA GLU A 117 15.17 8.47 12.86
C GLU A 117 15.89 7.14 13.11
N ASP A 118 15.20 6.17 13.71
CA ASP A 118 15.75 4.84 13.96
C ASP A 118 16.05 4.11 12.63
N LEU A 119 15.19 4.23 11.62
CA LEU A 119 15.43 3.65 10.30
C LEU A 119 16.68 4.24 9.64
N VAL A 120 16.81 5.56 9.68
CA VAL A 120 17.98 6.27 9.15
C VAL A 120 19.25 5.84 9.89
N ASN A 121 19.19 5.76 11.22
CA ASN A 121 20.33 5.35 12.04
C ASN A 121 20.77 3.92 11.75
N CYS A 122 19.82 2.98 11.65
CA CYS A 122 20.10 1.59 11.28
C CYS A 122 20.72 1.49 9.88
N SER A 123 20.19 2.26 8.93
CA SER A 123 20.69 2.28 7.54
C SER A 123 22.09 2.87 7.45
N ARG A 124 22.41 3.81 8.32
CA ARG A 124 23.74 4.44 8.40
C ARG A 124 24.77 3.52 9.04
N GLU A 125 24.35 2.59 9.87
CA GLU A 125 25.25 1.65 10.55
C GLU A 125 25.96 0.77 9.51
N GLY A 126 27.28 0.82 9.48
CA GLY A 126 28.09 0.18 8.47
C GLY A 126 28.32 0.99 7.19
N ASN A 127 27.62 2.11 6.99
CA ASN A 127 27.71 2.98 5.80
C ASN A 127 28.19 4.39 6.17
N LYS A 128 29.32 4.48 6.81
CA LYS A 128 29.86 5.75 7.38
C LYS A 128 30.14 6.84 6.32
N GLY A 129 30.24 6.46 5.05
CA GLY A 129 30.45 7.40 3.95
C GLY A 129 29.18 8.00 3.35
N THR A 130 28.00 7.53 3.76
CA THR A 130 26.73 8.01 3.22
C THR A 130 26.38 9.37 3.82
N LEU A 131 26.23 10.39 2.95
CA LEU A 131 25.90 11.74 3.38
C LEU A 131 24.46 11.89 3.84
N GLY A 132 23.52 11.15 3.23
CA GLY A 132 22.11 11.20 3.60
C GLY A 132 21.28 10.17 2.85
N PHE A 133 20.02 10.09 3.22
CA PHE A 133 19.03 9.20 2.60
C PHE A 133 17.83 10.05 2.13
N ASP A 134 17.27 9.67 1.00
CA ASP A 134 16.00 10.27 0.56
C ASP A 134 14.87 9.73 1.45
N CYS A 135 14.33 10.60 2.27
CA CYS A 135 13.21 10.29 3.18
C CYS A 135 11.93 11.04 2.78
N SER A 136 11.91 11.63 1.58
CA SER A 136 10.84 12.54 1.14
C SER A 136 9.45 11.93 1.24
N VAL A 137 9.30 10.63 0.98
CA VAL A 137 7.99 9.95 1.05
C VAL A 137 7.45 9.86 2.49
N PHE A 138 8.31 10.03 3.49
CA PHE A 138 7.94 9.98 4.91
C PHE A 138 7.75 11.37 5.52
N ASN A 139 8.68 12.30 5.24
CA ASN A 139 8.74 13.61 5.91
C ASN A 139 8.41 14.80 4.99
N GLY A 140 8.34 14.60 3.67
CA GLY A 140 8.08 15.68 2.71
C GLY A 140 9.29 16.55 2.38
N ASP A 141 10.48 16.19 2.87
CA ASP A 141 11.72 16.93 2.60
C ASP A 141 12.37 16.38 1.33
N TYR A 142 12.13 17.01 0.21
CA TYR A 142 12.64 16.57 -1.09
C TYR A 142 14.09 17.04 -1.30
N PRO A 143 15.03 16.10 -1.55
CA PRO A 143 16.48 16.44 -1.60
C PRO A 143 16.89 17.48 -2.64
N THR A 144 16.15 17.61 -3.74
CA THR A 144 16.45 18.61 -4.78
C THR A 144 16.11 20.03 -4.37
N GLY A 145 15.23 20.21 -3.36
CA GLY A 145 14.87 21.52 -2.85
C GLY A 145 13.96 22.36 -3.74
N ASP A 146 13.55 21.83 -4.88
CA ASP A 146 12.69 22.52 -5.87
C ASP A 146 11.27 21.96 -5.92
N VAL A 147 10.95 21.01 -5.05
CA VAL A 147 9.64 20.38 -4.98
C VAL A 147 8.81 21.10 -3.91
N ASP A 148 7.91 21.96 -4.36
CA ASP A 148 6.98 22.66 -3.49
C ASP A 148 5.55 22.11 -3.64
N GLN A 149 4.63 22.65 -2.89
CA GLN A 149 3.22 22.23 -2.92
C GLN A 149 2.61 22.45 -4.31
N ALA A 150 2.95 23.54 -4.99
CA ALA A 150 2.45 23.82 -6.33
C ALA A 150 2.94 22.80 -7.36
N TYR A 151 4.19 22.34 -7.21
CA TYR A 151 4.75 21.27 -8.04
C TYR A 151 3.98 19.96 -7.82
N LEU A 152 3.72 19.59 -6.58
CA LEU A 152 3.00 18.36 -6.25
C LEU A 152 1.57 18.38 -6.80
N GLU A 153 0.87 19.50 -6.68
CA GLU A 153 -0.49 19.68 -7.21
C GLU A 153 -0.50 19.56 -8.74
N ARG A 154 0.48 20.13 -9.41
CA ARG A 154 0.62 20.03 -10.87
C ARG A 154 0.84 18.58 -11.33
N ILE A 155 1.72 17.85 -10.65
CA ILE A 155 1.97 16.42 -10.95
C ILE A 155 0.69 15.60 -10.74
N GLU A 156 -0.04 15.88 -9.67
CA GLU A 156 -1.30 15.18 -9.38
C GLU A 156 -2.36 15.47 -10.45
N ALA A 157 -2.46 16.71 -10.90
CA ALA A 157 -3.38 17.09 -11.98
C ALA A 157 -3.05 16.35 -13.28
N LEU A 158 -1.76 16.30 -13.66
CA LEU A 158 -1.31 15.57 -14.86
C LEU A 158 -1.64 14.07 -14.79
N ARG A 159 -1.44 13.44 -13.63
CA ARG A 159 -1.78 12.03 -13.40
C ARG A 159 -3.27 11.78 -13.55
N ASN A 160 -4.11 12.68 -13.06
CA ASN A 160 -5.56 12.57 -13.14
C ASN A 160 -6.04 12.71 -14.60
N ASP A 161 -5.47 13.64 -15.36
CA ASP A 161 -5.79 13.81 -16.78
C ASP A 161 -5.38 12.59 -17.61
N ASP A 162 -4.20 12.02 -17.36
CA ASP A 162 -3.73 10.79 -17.99
C ASP A 162 -4.65 9.60 -17.65
N ALA A 163 -5.06 9.48 -16.40
CA ALA A 163 -5.95 8.41 -15.96
C ALA A 163 -7.32 8.51 -16.62
N GLN A 164 -7.87 9.73 -16.73
CA GLN A 164 -9.13 9.99 -17.43
C GLN A 164 -9.01 9.67 -18.93
N SER A 165 -7.91 10.08 -19.55
CA SER A 165 -7.65 9.82 -20.98
C SER A 165 -7.56 8.31 -21.27
N ARG A 166 -6.85 7.55 -20.43
CA ARG A 166 -6.74 6.10 -20.54
C ARG A 166 -8.09 5.41 -20.32
N SER A 167 -8.89 5.88 -19.37
CA SER A 167 -10.23 5.37 -19.10
C SER A 167 -11.16 5.58 -20.30
N ARG A 168 -11.16 6.78 -20.90
CA ARG A 168 -11.95 7.10 -22.10
C ARG A 168 -11.52 6.23 -23.28
N ALA A 169 -10.23 6.06 -23.51
CA ALA A 169 -9.69 5.21 -24.58
C ALA A 169 -10.10 3.75 -24.41
N ARG A 170 -10.12 3.25 -23.18
CA ARG A 170 -10.54 1.88 -22.86
C ARG A 170 -12.03 1.66 -23.13
N VAL A 171 -12.89 2.60 -22.71
CA VAL A 171 -14.34 2.52 -22.96
C VAL A 171 -14.63 2.54 -24.47
N LEU A 172 -13.93 3.37 -25.24
CA LEU A 172 -14.05 3.43 -26.70
C LEU A 172 -13.63 2.08 -27.35
N ALA A 173 -12.53 1.49 -26.89
CA ALA A 173 -12.04 0.21 -27.40
C ALA A 173 -13.02 -0.93 -27.09
N GLU A 174 -13.56 -0.98 -25.89
CA GLU A 174 -14.55 -1.99 -25.47
C GLU A 174 -15.88 -1.83 -26.21
N GLY A 175 -16.30 -0.57 -26.46
CA GLY A 175 -17.52 -0.26 -27.23
C GLY A 175 -17.42 -0.66 -28.70
N THR A 176 -16.21 -0.65 -29.27
CA THR A 176 -15.98 -1.04 -30.67
C THR A 176 -16.05 -2.57 -30.87
N VAL A 177 -15.73 -3.35 -29.84
CA VAL A 177 -15.75 -4.82 -29.89
C VAL A 177 -17.18 -5.37 -29.89
N VAL A 178 -18.12 -4.68 -29.27
CA VAL A 178 -19.54 -5.12 -29.19
C VAL A 178 -20.26 -4.96 -30.52
N GLY A 179 -19.79 -4.07 -31.42
CA GLY A 179 -20.43 -3.81 -32.74
C GLY A 179 -20.16 -4.85 -33.81
N ILE A 180 -19.24 -5.79 -33.63
CA ILE A 180 -18.82 -6.71 -34.70
C ILE A 180 -19.61 -8.04 -34.70
N HIS A 181 -20.43 -8.33 -33.70
CA HIS A 181 -21.08 -9.64 -33.58
C HIS A 181 -22.56 -9.70 -33.97
N ASN A 182 -23.14 -8.62 -34.55
CA ASN A 182 -24.58 -8.59 -34.84
C ASN A 182 -24.96 -8.57 -36.33
N ASP A 183 -24.05 -8.91 -37.26
CA ASP A 183 -24.39 -9.00 -38.67
C ASP A 183 -23.96 -10.35 -39.29
N VAL A 184 -24.55 -11.46 -38.83
CA VAL A 184 -24.67 -12.71 -39.62
C VAL A 184 -25.98 -13.41 -39.25
N SER A 185 -27.01 -13.12 -40.00
CA SER A 185 -28.19 -14.00 -40.13
C SER A 185 -28.61 -14.05 -41.56
#